data_65ec663feae928a4e567f1905e8585f7
#
_entry.id   65ec663feae928a4e567f1905e8585f7
#
_cell.length_a   1.000
_cell.length_b   1.000
_cell.length_c   1.000
_cell.angle_alpha   90.00
_cell.angle_beta   90.00
_cell.angle_gamma   90.00
#
_symmetry.space_group_name_H-M   'P 1'
#
loop_
_entity.id
_entity.type
_entity.pdbx_description
1 polymer ?
#
loop_
_entity_poly.entity_id
_entity_poly.type
_entity_poly.pdbx_seq_one_letter_code
_entity_poly.pdbx_strand_id
1 'polypeptide(L)'
;DIKRKEQSLDSKIQHNTQKEKELDEVKKNLASQVDVVKQKQEELKDQIGAQISQLEKISGLSKNDAKAQMIDAVAKDARTEALAQQKLIIEEAKLSANKDAKRMILQTIQRTAAEQAIENSVTVFNIDNDDIKGRIIGREGRNIRALEAATGIEIIVDDTPEAIILSGFDPVRREIARLSLHRLVADGRIHPARIEEVVEKTKKDVEQEINEYGEKTVIDLGVNGLHPELIRMVGRMRFRSSYGQNLLK
;
A
#
# COMPACT_ATOMS: atom_id res chain seq x y z
N ASP A 1 -46.54 -46.62 -61.44
CA ASP A 1 -46.13 -46.04 -60.12
C ASP A 1 -46.25 -47.06 -58.96
N ILE A 2 -47.28 -47.84 -58.88
CA ILE A 2 -47.53 -48.83 -57.81
C ILE A 2 -46.46 -49.92 -57.79
N LYS A 3 -46.14 -50.52 -58.92
CA LYS A 3 -45.10 -51.55 -59.02
C LYS A 3 -43.68 -51.14 -58.62
N ARG A 4 -43.31 -49.83 -58.81
CA ARG A 4 -42.02 -49.26 -58.30
C ARG A 4 -42.01 -49.09 -56.81
N LYS A 5 -43.15 -48.75 -56.23
CA LYS A 5 -43.30 -48.59 -54.72
C LYS A 5 -43.27 -49.98 -54.06
N GLU A 6 -43.89 -51.01 -54.66
CA GLU A 6 -43.85 -52.39 -54.16
C GLU A 6 -42.39 -52.90 -54.14
N GLN A 7 -41.68 -52.75 -55.23
CA GLN A 7 -40.25 -53.21 -55.32
C GLN A 7 -39.34 -52.45 -54.32
N SER A 8 -39.61 -51.16 -54.09
CA SER A 8 -38.86 -50.35 -53.05
C SER A 8 -39.24 -50.80 -51.63
N LEU A 9 -40.46 -51.19 -51.40
CA LEU A 9 -40.90 -51.68 -50.10
C LEU A 9 -40.31 -53.08 -49.82
N ASP A 10 -40.32 -53.98 -50.77
CA ASP A 10 -39.71 -55.31 -50.64
C ASP A 10 -38.21 -55.24 -50.36
N SER A 11 -37.49 -54.35 -51.01
CA SER A 11 -36.05 -54.16 -50.76
C SER A 11 -35.79 -53.58 -49.36
N LYS A 12 -36.64 -52.70 -48.88
CA LYS A 12 -36.58 -52.16 -47.46
C LYS A 12 -36.88 -53.22 -46.42
N ILE A 13 -37.88 -54.09 -46.68
CA ILE A 13 -38.23 -55.19 -45.77
C ILE A 13 -37.05 -56.21 -45.72
N GLN A 14 -36.47 -56.59 -46.86
CA GLN A 14 -35.29 -57.46 -46.86
C GLN A 14 -34.10 -56.85 -46.14
N HIS A 15 -33.86 -55.55 -46.32
CA HIS A 15 -32.76 -54.82 -45.62
C HIS A 15 -33.01 -54.77 -44.11
N ASN A 16 -34.25 -54.53 -43.68
CA ASN A 16 -34.59 -54.50 -42.25
C ASN A 16 -34.46 -55.86 -41.60
N THR A 17 -34.94 -56.93 -42.26
CA THR A 17 -34.80 -58.33 -41.82
C THR A 17 -33.34 -58.76 -41.70
N GLN A 18 -32.48 -58.27 -42.57
CA GLN A 18 -31.05 -58.53 -42.51
C GLN A 18 -30.40 -57.79 -41.33
N LYS A 19 -30.76 -56.51 -41.09
CA LYS A 19 -30.29 -55.74 -39.95
C LYS A 19 -30.77 -56.35 -38.63
N GLU A 20 -31.97 -56.84 -38.55
CA GLU A 20 -32.47 -57.52 -37.35
C GLU A 20 -31.64 -58.77 -37.03
N LYS A 21 -31.31 -59.57 -38.00
CA LYS A 21 -30.42 -60.74 -37.82
C LYS A 21 -29.03 -60.35 -37.32
N GLU A 22 -28.43 -59.32 -37.93
CA GLU A 22 -27.13 -58.80 -37.53
C GLU A 22 -27.18 -58.22 -36.07
N LEU A 23 -28.24 -57.51 -35.69
CA LEU A 23 -28.45 -57.00 -34.37
C LEU A 23 -28.61 -58.13 -33.31
N ASP A 24 -29.29 -59.22 -33.66
CA ASP A 24 -29.43 -60.38 -32.79
C ASP A 24 -28.11 -61.14 -32.59
N GLU A 25 -27.29 -61.24 -33.63
CA GLU A 25 -25.94 -61.83 -33.54
C GLU A 25 -25.03 -60.94 -32.64
N VAL A 26 -25.05 -59.62 -32.85
CA VAL A 26 -24.30 -58.67 -32.00
C VAL A 26 -24.73 -58.72 -30.55
N LYS A 27 -26.06 -58.80 -30.29
CA LYS A 27 -26.59 -58.96 -28.93
C LYS A 27 -26.13 -60.26 -28.26
N LYS A 28 -26.16 -61.39 -28.99
CA LYS A 28 -25.67 -62.67 -28.44
C LYS A 28 -24.16 -62.61 -28.15
N ASN A 29 -23.39 -61.99 -29.02
CA ASN A 29 -21.95 -61.87 -28.84
C ASN A 29 -21.61 -60.94 -27.66
N LEU A 30 -22.37 -59.84 -27.51
CA LEU A 30 -22.22 -58.91 -26.37
C LEU A 30 -22.56 -59.58 -25.05
N ALA A 31 -23.65 -60.37 -25.01
CA ALA A 31 -24.04 -61.12 -23.82
C ALA A 31 -22.96 -62.14 -23.41
N SER A 32 -22.39 -62.88 -24.37
CA SER A 32 -21.27 -63.78 -24.10
C SER A 32 -20.02 -63.05 -23.59
N GLN A 33 -19.68 -61.88 -24.16
CA GLN A 33 -18.55 -61.08 -23.68
C GLN A 33 -18.77 -60.54 -22.26
N VAL A 34 -19.99 -60.11 -21.94
CA VAL A 34 -20.33 -59.67 -20.60
C VAL A 34 -20.17 -60.80 -19.57
N ASP A 35 -20.57 -62.01 -19.91
CA ASP A 35 -20.41 -63.17 -19.03
C ASP A 35 -18.94 -63.55 -18.82
N VAL A 36 -18.12 -63.49 -19.87
CA VAL A 36 -16.68 -63.72 -19.75
C VAL A 36 -16.00 -62.63 -18.91
N VAL A 37 -16.39 -61.38 -19.05
CA VAL A 37 -15.88 -60.28 -18.22
C VAL A 37 -16.26 -60.49 -16.75
N LYS A 38 -17.50 -60.90 -16.46
CA LYS A 38 -17.92 -61.19 -15.09
C LYS A 38 -17.11 -62.31 -14.47
N GLN A 39 -16.95 -63.42 -15.22
CA GLN A 39 -16.12 -64.53 -14.73
C GLN A 39 -14.68 -64.09 -14.42
N LYS A 40 -14.05 -63.35 -15.32
CA LYS A 40 -12.71 -62.83 -15.09
C LYS A 40 -12.62 -61.86 -13.91
N GLN A 41 -13.66 -61.08 -13.67
CA GLN A 41 -13.71 -60.20 -12.49
C GLN A 41 -13.80 -60.99 -11.18
N GLU A 42 -14.59 -62.09 -11.14
CA GLU A 42 -14.64 -62.95 -9.96
C GLU A 42 -13.32 -63.68 -9.72
N GLU A 43 -12.70 -64.27 -10.76
CA GLU A 43 -11.37 -64.89 -10.64
C GLU A 43 -10.30 -63.92 -10.14
N LEU A 44 -10.30 -62.69 -10.67
CA LEU A 44 -9.36 -61.66 -10.22
C LEU A 44 -9.57 -61.27 -8.76
N LYS A 45 -10.84 -61.19 -8.31
CA LYS A 45 -11.20 -60.89 -6.93
C LYS A 45 -10.72 -61.98 -5.98
N ASP A 46 -10.85 -63.24 -6.39
CA ASP A 46 -10.39 -64.39 -5.60
C ASP A 46 -8.86 -64.45 -5.53
N GLN A 47 -8.15 -64.19 -6.64
CA GLN A 47 -6.70 -64.10 -6.66
C GLN A 47 -6.17 -62.97 -5.76
N ILE A 48 -6.79 -61.77 -5.80
CA ILE A 48 -6.45 -60.66 -4.92
C ILE A 48 -6.69 -61.02 -3.45
N GLY A 49 -7.80 -61.71 -3.17
CA GLY A 49 -8.09 -62.18 -1.81
C GLY A 49 -7.05 -63.17 -1.30
N ALA A 50 -6.63 -64.12 -2.13
CA ALA A 50 -5.56 -65.06 -1.78
C ALA A 50 -4.21 -64.38 -1.56
N GLN A 51 -3.83 -63.43 -2.39
CA GLN A 51 -2.59 -62.64 -2.22
C GLN A 51 -2.61 -61.82 -0.95
N ILE A 52 -3.72 -61.15 -0.64
CA ILE A 52 -3.86 -60.41 0.62
C ILE A 52 -3.71 -61.32 1.83
N SER A 53 -4.34 -62.50 1.83
CA SER A 53 -4.22 -63.48 2.89
C SER A 53 -2.80 -63.99 3.09
N GLN A 54 -2.04 -64.20 2.01
CA GLN A 54 -0.62 -64.55 2.07
C GLN A 54 0.22 -63.38 2.65
N LEU A 55 -0.03 -62.15 2.24
CA LEU A 55 0.66 -60.97 2.76
C LEU A 55 0.38 -60.76 4.25
N GLU A 56 -0.86 -60.96 4.69
CA GLU A 56 -1.23 -60.91 6.11
C GLU A 56 -0.47 -61.95 6.95
N LYS A 57 -0.27 -63.18 6.42
CA LYS A 57 0.51 -64.21 7.08
C LYS A 57 2.01 -63.91 7.17
N ILE A 58 2.56 -63.28 6.13
CA ILE A 58 3.97 -62.93 6.05
C ILE A 58 4.29 -61.68 6.89
N SER A 59 3.43 -60.65 6.88
CA SER A 59 3.64 -59.38 7.57
C SER A 59 3.26 -59.41 9.05
N GLY A 60 2.46 -60.38 9.51
CA GLY A 60 1.92 -60.43 10.87
C GLY A 60 0.91 -59.30 11.17
N LEU A 61 0.51 -58.55 10.16
CA LEU A 61 -0.41 -57.43 10.28
C LEU A 61 -1.73 -57.75 9.55
N SER A 62 -2.86 -57.42 10.17
CA SER A 62 -4.14 -57.50 9.46
C SER A 62 -4.20 -56.44 8.34
N LYS A 63 -4.98 -56.74 7.31
CA LYS A 63 -5.24 -55.76 6.20
C LYS A 63 -5.67 -54.39 6.72
N ASN A 64 -6.45 -54.34 7.79
CA ASN A 64 -6.94 -53.09 8.37
C ASN A 64 -5.83 -52.35 9.11
N ASP A 65 -4.94 -53.06 9.82
CA ASP A 65 -3.82 -52.43 10.52
C ASP A 65 -2.76 -51.93 9.55
N ALA A 66 -2.45 -52.67 8.49
CA ALA A 66 -1.57 -52.23 7.42
C ALA A 66 -2.11 -50.97 6.71
N LYS A 67 -3.42 -50.95 6.44
CA LYS A 67 -4.09 -49.77 5.86
C LYS A 67 -4.03 -48.56 6.80
N ALA A 68 -4.26 -48.76 8.08
CA ALA A 68 -4.19 -47.69 9.08
C ALA A 68 -2.77 -47.10 9.20
N GLN A 69 -1.74 -47.96 9.25
CA GLN A 69 -0.34 -47.53 9.29
C GLN A 69 0.05 -46.77 8.01
N MET A 70 -0.38 -47.22 6.84
CA MET A 70 -0.10 -46.58 5.58
C MET A 70 -0.79 -45.21 5.46
N ILE A 71 -2.04 -45.10 5.93
CA ILE A 71 -2.76 -43.83 5.99
C ILE A 71 -2.06 -42.85 6.95
N ASP A 72 -1.62 -43.32 8.11
CA ASP A 72 -0.90 -42.47 9.09
C ASP A 72 0.44 -41.99 8.53
N ALA A 73 1.21 -42.89 7.88
CA ALA A 73 2.47 -42.51 7.24
C ALA A 73 2.24 -41.46 6.12
N VAL A 74 1.30 -41.71 5.20
CA VAL A 74 0.97 -40.77 4.11
C VAL A 74 0.44 -39.45 4.67
N ALA A 75 -0.36 -39.49 5.73
CA ALA A 75 -0.88 -38.28 6.37
C ALA A 75 0.25 -37.45 7.03
N LYS A 76 1.26 -38.09 7.61
CA LYS A 76 2.45 -37.42 8.17
C LYS A 76 3.28 -36.77 7.06
N ASP A 77 3.55 -37.51 5.99
CA ASP A 77 4.30 -36.98 4.84
C ASP A 77 3.56 -35.80 4.18
N ALA A 78 2.26 -35.96 3.93
CA ALA A 78 1.43 -34.89 3.38
C ALA A 78 1.39 -33.63 4.28
N ARG A 79 1.35 -33.80 5.61
CA ARG A 79 1.44 -32.66 6.55
C ARG A 79 2.79 -31.98 6.48
N THR A 80 3.87 -32.74 6.37
CA THR A 80 5.22 -32.17 6.26
C THR A 80 5.40 -31.39 4.99
N GLU A 81 4.94 -31.94 3.85
CA GLU A 81 4.94 -31.23 2.57
C GLU A 81 4.06 -29.98 2.59
N ALA A 82 2.85 -30.09 3.13
CA ALA A 82 1.94 -28.94 3.25
C ALA A 82 2.53 -27.81 4.11
N LEU A 83 3.19 -28.14 5.24
CA LEU A 83 3.88 -27.14 6.07
C LEU A 83 5.06 -26.48 5.34
N ALA A 84 5.81 -27.25 4.56
CA ALA A 84 6.91 -26.70 3.75
C ALA A 84 6.39 -25.75 2.67
N GLN A 85 5.34 -26.15 1.95
CA GLN A 85 4.68 -25.29 0.94
C GLN A 85 4.06 -24.03 1.57
N GLN A 86 3.37 -24.18 2.70
CA GLN A 86 2.80 -23.04 3.43
C GLN A 86 3.89 -22.04 3.83
N LYS A 87 5.04 -22.52 4.30
CA LYS A 87 6.16 -21.65 4.67
C LYS A 87 6.70 -20.88 3.46
N LEU A 88 6.88 -21.54 2.33
CA LEU A 88 7.30 -20.90 1.08
C LEU A 88 6.31 -19.82 0.62
N ILE A 89 5.02 -20.14 0.62
CA ILE A 89 3.96 -19.20 0.23
C ILE A 89 3.96 -17.97 1.15
N ILE A 90 4.12 -18.17 2.48
CA ILE A 90 4.17 -17.07 3.44
C ILE A 90 5.42 -16.20 3.22
N GLU A 91 6.57 -16.79 2.95
CA GLU A 91 7.80 -16.05 2.69
C GLU A 91 7.69 -15.24 1.38
N GLU A 92 7.18 -15.84 0.33
CA GLU A 92 6.94 -15.17 -0.95
C GLU A 92 5.90 -14.04 -0.82
N ALA A 93 4.81 -14.29 -0.09
CA ALA A 93 3.79 -13.29 0.19
C ALA A 93 4.35 -12.11 1.00
N LYS A 94 5.22 -12.35 1.99
CA LYS A 94 5.88 -11.28 2.76
C LYS A 94 6.82 -10.45 1.89
N LEU A 95 7.59 -11.09 1.00
CA LEU A 95 8.48 -10.40 0.07
C LEU A 95 7.71 -9.53 -0.92
N SER A 96 6.63 -10.05 -1.52
CA SER A 96 5.79 -9.30 -2.44
C SER A 96 5.05 -8.16 -1.74
N ALA A 97 4.46 -8.41 -0.57
CA ALA A 97 3.77 -7.40 0.22
C ALA A 97 4.69 -6.22 0.61
N ASN A 98 5.91 -6.49 1.04
CA ASN A 98 6.88 -5.44 1.34
C ASN A 98 7.27 -4.62 0.11
N LYS A 99 7.45 -5.26 -1.04
CA LYS A 99 7.76 -4.59 -2.31
C LYS A 99 6.59 -3.72 -2.77
N ASP A 100 5.37 -4.24 -2.69
CA ASP A 100 4.16 -3.52 -3.09
C ASP A 100 3.85 -2.37 -2.14
N ALA A 101 4.00 -2.57 -0.83
CA ALA A 101 3.87 -1.51 0.16
C ALA A 101 4.88 -0.37 -0.08
N LYS A 102 6.15 -0.70 -0.32
CA LYS A 102 7.19 0.29 -0.64
C LYS A 102 6.87 1.06 -1.92
N ARG A 103 6.40 0.37 -2.96
CA ARG A 103 5.98 0.99 -4.23
C ARG A 103 4.80 1.93 -4.01
N MET A 104 3.79 1.51 -3.26
CA MET A 104 2.60 2.31 -2.96
C MET A 104 2.94 3.55 -2.15
N ILE A 105 3.81 3.43 -1.14
CA ILE A 105 4.31 4.55 -0.35
C ILE A 105 5.05 5.56 -1.24
N LEU A 106 5.97 5.10 -2.10
CA LEU A 106 6.70 5.96 -3.02
C LEU A 106 5.77 6.70 -4.00
N GLN A 107 4.79 6.00 -4.57
CA GLN A 107 3.79 6.61 -5.45
C GLN A 107 2.92 7.65 -4.71
N THR A 108 2.53 7.36 -3.47
CA THR A 108 1.78 8.29 -2.64
C THR A 108 2.61 9.53 -2.32
N ILE A 109 3.87 9.36 -1.91
CA ILE A 109 4.79 10.48 -1.66
C ILE A 109 4.95 11.33 -2.92
N GLN A 110 5.20 10.74 -4.08
CA GLN A 110 5.36 11.47 -5.34
C GLN A 110 4.12 12.28 -5.72
N ARG A 111 2.92 11.77 -5.44
CA ARG A 111 1.66 12.45 -5.75
C ARG A 111 1.34 13.57 -4.78
N THR A 112 1.58 13.36 -3.48
CA THR A 112 1.17 14.30 -2.42
C THR A 112 2.28 15.22 -1.95
N ALA A 113 3.55 14.91 -2.26
CA ALA A 113 4.70 15.67 -1.77
C ALA A 113 4.69 17.13 -2.25
N ALA A 114 4.25 17.40 -3.49
CA ALA A 114 4.20 18.75 -4.03
C ALA A 114 3.17 19.61 -3.28
N GLU A 115 1.96 19.11 -3.07
CA GLU A 115 0.90 19.81 -2.33
C GLU A 115 1.31 20.05 -0.88
N GLN A 116 1.85 19.02 -0.22
CA GLN A 116 2.29 19.10 1.15
C GLN A 116 3.51 20.02 1.32
N ALA A 117 4.40 20.07 0.35
CA ALA A 117 5.55 20.97 0.36
C ALA A 117 5.10 22.44 0.20
N ILE A 118 4.13 22.71 -0.66
CA ILE A 118 3.54 24.05 -0.84
C ILE A 118 2.85 24.49 0.47
N GLU A 119 1.98 23.65 1.02
CA GLU A 119 1.22 23.94 2.24
C GLU A 119 2.14 24.22 3.45
N ASN A 120 3.25 23.49 3.57
CA ASN A 120 4.22 23.67 4.64
C ASN A 120 5.25 24.77 4.39
N SER A 121 5.41 25.28 3.17
CA SER A 121 6.42 26.28 2.83
C SER A 121 5.87 27.70 2.66
N VAL A 122 4.56 27.87 2.76
CA VAL A 122 3.91 29.16 2.54
C VAL A 122 3.22 29.65 3.82
N THR A 123 3.29 30.95 4.08
CA THR A 123 2.53 31.63 5.16
C THR A 123 1.88 32.87 4.57
N VAL A 124 0.58 33.03 4.74
CA VAL A 124 -0.15 34.22 4.32
C VAL A 124 -0.07 35.28 5.42
N PHE A 125 0.36 36.47 5.05
CA PHE A 125 0.37 37.65 5.89
C PHE A 125 -0.76 38.60 5.44
N ASN A 126 -1.77 38.76 6.29
CA ASN A 126 -2.90 39.64 6.01
C ASN A 126 -2.53 41.10 6.35
N ILE A 127 -2.98 42.02 5.52
CA ILE A 127 -2.80 43.46 5.68
C ILE A 127 -4.16 44.14 5.61
N ASP A 128 -4.32 45.23 6.33
CA ASP A 128 -5.61 45.94 6.46
C ASP A 128 -5.95 46.82 5.24
N ASN A 129 -4.96 47.15 4.40
CA ASN A 129 -5.13 48.03 3.26
C ASN A 129 -4.06 47.75 2.18
N ASP A 130 -4.46 47.80 0.92
CA ASP A 130 -3.57 47.64 -0.24
C ASP A 130 -2.52 48.77 -0.40
N ASP A 131 -2.73 49.95 0.18
CA ASP A 131 -1.71 51.00 0.25
C ASP A 131 -0.44 50.53 0.98
N ILE A 132 -0.58 49.62 1.90
CA ILE A 132 0.54 49.02 2.64
C ILE A 132 1.39 48.16 1.73
N LYS A 133 0.80 47.45 0.74
CA LYS A 133 1.54 46.69 -0.25
C LYS A 133 2.55 47.55 -1.00
N GLY A 134 2.10 48.67 -1.49
CA GLY A 134 2.97 49.62 -2.21
C GLY A 134 4.15 50.08 -1.36
N ARG A 135 3.93 50.29 -0.06
CA ARG A 135 5.00 50.68 0.90
C ARG A 135 5.95 49.52 1.19
N ILE A 136 5.46 48.31 1.32
CA ILE A 136 6.28 47.10 1.52
C ILE A 136 7.15 46.86 0.28
N ILE A 137 6.60 46.97 -0.94
CA ILE A 137 7.35 46.86 -2.18
C ILE A 137 8.42 47.97 -2.25
N GLY A 138 8.01 49.19 -1.99
CA GLY A 138 8.86 50.38 -2.13
C GLY A 138 9.19 50.74 -3.58
N ARG A 139 9.82 51.91 -3.79
CA ARG A 139 10.23 52.35 -5.14
C ARG A 139 11.14 51.30 -5.77
N GLU A 140 10.78 50.85 -6.96
CA GLU A 140 11.56 49.83 -7.72
C GLU A 140 11.78 48.53 -6.96
N GLY A 141 10.95 48.18 -5.99
CA GLY A 141 11.08 46.97 -5.20
C GLY A 141 12.23 46.95 -4.17
N ARG A 142 12.79 48.11 -3.82
CA ARG A 142 13.95 48.19 -2.91
C ARG A 142 13.65 47.67 -1.50
N ASN A 143 12.45 47.86 -0.97
CA ASN A 143 12.10 47.46 0.39
C ASN A 143 11.86 45.94 0.44
N ILE A 144 11.14 45.37 -0.54
CA ILE A 144 10.90 43.95 -0.63
C ILE A 144 12.23 43.19 -0.78
N ARG A 145 13.14 43.66 -1.64
CA ARG A 145 14.48 43.04 -1.79
C ARG A 145 15.32 43.10 -0.51
N ALA A 146 15.26 44.20 0.22
CA ALA A 146 15.94 44.31 1.51
C ALA A 146 15.38 43.33 2.56
N LEU A 147 14.06 43.14 2.57
CA LEU A 147 13.39 42.21 3.48
C LEU A 147 13.70 40.75 3.11
N GLU A 148 13.68 40.41 1.83
CA GLU A 148 14.07 39.10 1.32
C GLU A 148 15.54 38.76 1.64
N ALA A 149 16.45 39.71 1.39
CA ALA A 149 17.87 39.54 1.70
C ALA A 149 18.12 39.37 3.21
N ALA A 150 17.41 40.13 4.05
CA ALA A 150 17.59 40.07 5.51
C ALA A 150 16.99 38.81 6.14
N THR A 151 15.86 38.30 5.63
CA THR A 151 15.13 37.14 6.17
C THR A 151 15.49 35.82 5.49
N GLY A 152 15.89 35.88 4.21
CA GLY A 152 16.10 34.71 3.35
C GLY A 152 14.78 34.02 2.98
N ILE A 153 13.67 34.76 2.96
CA ILE A 153 12.32 34.31 2.59
C ILE A 153 11.90 35.09 1.34
N GLU A 154 11.34 34.41 0.36
CA GLU A 154 10.72 35.01 -0.81
C GLU A 154 9.38 35.63 -0.44
N ILE A 155 9.13 36.85 -0.92
CA ILE A 155 7.93 37.61 -0.61
C ILE A 155 7.15 37.84 -1.91
N ILE A 156 6.05 37.12 -2.07
CA ILE A 156 5.22 37.16 -3.25
C ILE A 156 4.06 38.13 -2.98
N VAL A 157 4.02 39.18 -3.78
CA VAL A 157 2.93 40.16 -3.79
C VAL A 157 2.18 40.01 -5.10
N ASP A 158 1.01 39.42 -5.03
CA ASP A 158 0.11 39.20 -6.15
C ASP A 158 -1.13 40.12 -6.10
N ASP A 159 -2.04 39.91 -7.01
CA ASP A 159 -3.30 40.65 -7.09
C ASP A 159 -4.34 40.26 -6.02
N THR A 160 -4.00 39.29 -5.13
CA THR A 160 -4.89 38.90 -4.03
C THR A 160 -5.08 40.09 -3.08
N PRO A 161 -6.30 40.61 -2.87
CA PRO A 161 -6.51 41.77 -2.03
C PRO A 161 -6.09 41.48 -0.58
N GLU A 162 -5.50 42.46 0.08
CA GLU A 162 -5.19 42.46 1.51
C GLU A 162 -4.30 41.30 2.00
N ALA A 163 -3.52 40.68 1.12
CA ALA A 163 -2.64 39.58 1.47
C ALA A 163 -1.25 39.66 0.80
N ILE A 164 -0.24 39.18 1.51
CA ILE A 164 1.12 38.96 1.01
C ILE A 164 1.52 37.53 1.37
N ILE A 165 2.14 36.85 0.42
CA ILE A 165 2.56 35.47 0.61
C ILE A 165 4.05 35.42 0.95
N LEU A 166 4.38 34.78 2.09
CA LEU A 166 5.75 34.51 2.54
C LEU A 166 6.10 33.09 2.21
N SER A 167 7.02 32.88 1.28
CA SER A 167 7.44 31.57 0.78
C SER A 167 8.84 31.23 1.26
N GLY A 168 9.01 30.09 1.92
CA GLY A 168 10.29 29.59 2.36
C GLY A 168 10.19 28.27 3.14
N PHE A 169 11.20 27.46 3.04
CA PHE A 169 11.22 26.11 3.63
C PHE A 169 11.35 26.13 5.17
N ASP A 170 12.13 27.09 5.71
CA ASP A 170 12.36 27.16 7.16
C ASP A 170 11.20 27.89 7.86
N PRO A 171 10.42 27.22 8.70
CA PRO A 171 9.27 27.83 9.40
C PRO A 171 9.71 28.92 10.38
N VAL A 172 10.92 28.84 10.95
CA VAL A 172 11.45 29.88 11.86
C VAL A 172 11.74 31.16 11.08
N ARG A 173 12.35 31.06 9.89
CA ARG A 173 12.58 32.22 9.03
C ARG A 173 11.27 32.85 8.55
N ARG A 174 10.26 32.05 8.22
CA ARG A 174 8.93 32.59 7.85
C ARG A 174 8.30 33.35 9.00
N GLU A 175 8.41 32.83 10.23
CA GLU A 175 7.90 33.51 11.40
C GLU A 175 8.65 34.82 11.68
N ILE A 176 9.98 34.84 11.54
CA ILE A 176 10.78 36.06 11.61
C ILE A 176 10.32 37.09 10.57
N ALA A 177 10.09 36.67 9.33
CA ALA A 177 9.59 37.54 8.27
C ALA A 177 8.19 38.09 8.59
N ARG A 178 7.28 37.22 9.06
CA ARG A 178 5.91 37.59 9.46
C ARG A 178 5.90 38.61 10.59
N LEU A 179 6.66 38.36 11.67
CA LEU A 179 6.75 39.27 12.82
C LEU A 179 7.44 40.59 12.46
N SER A 180 8.45 40.52 11.59
CA SER A 180 9.14 41.75 11.11
C SER A 180 8.20 42.63 10.28
N LEU A 181 7.44 42.01 9.37
CA LEU A 181 6.41 42.72 8.60
C LEU A 181 5.35 43.35 9.50
N HIS A 182 4.85 42.60 10.48
CA HIS A 182 3.88 43.12 11.42
C HIS A 182 4.40 44.37 12.18
N ARG A 183 5.66 44.32 12.67
CA ARG A 183 6.32 45.44 13.34
C ARG A 183 6.54 46.63 12.42
N LEU A 184 6.95 46.39 11.17
CA LEU A 184 7.18 47.45 10.16
C LEU A 184 5.88 48.12 9.76
N VAL A 185 4.80 47.37 9.59
CA VAL A 185 3.46 47.92 9.29
C VAL A 185 2.94 48.75 10.47
N ALA A 186 3.05 48.24 11.70
CA ALA A 186 2.62 48.96 12.90
C ALA A 186 3.44 50.26 13.16
N ASP A 187 4.77 50.23 12.91
CA ASP A 187 5.67 51.39 13.01
C ASP A 187 5.45 52.40 11.87
N GLY A 188 4.96 51.97 10.77
CA GLY A 188 4.70 52.82 9.61
C GLY A 188 5.95 53.27 8.85
N ARG A 189 7.17 52.98 9.30
CA ARG A 189 8.43 53.35 8.68
C ARG A 189 9.05 52.15 7.93
N ILE A 190 8.81 52.05 6.63
CA ILE A 190 9.27 50.95 5.81
C ILE A 190 10.35 51.48 4.85
N HIS A 191 11.63 51.30 5.22
CA HIS A 191 12.80 51.59 4.37
C HIS A 191 13.93 50.61 4.67
N PRO A 192 14.90 50.38 3.77
CA PRO A 192 15.90 49.30 3.90
C PRO A 192 16.63 49.23 5.23
N ALA A 193 17.17 50.33 5.71
CA ALA A 193 17.90 50.38 6.98
C ALA A 193 17.00 50.01 8.21
N ARG A 194 15.74 50.44 8.21
CA ARG A 194 14.79 50.06 9.25
C ARG A 194 14.36 48.59 9.16
N ILE A 195 14.26 48.08 7.96
CA ILE A 195 13.96 46.67 7.71
C ILE A 195 15.06 45.79 8.32
N GLU A 196 16.32 46.07 8.02
CA GLU A 196 17.47 45.34 8.57
C GLU A 196 17.50 45.40 10.11
N GLU A 197 17.29 46.54 10.69
CA GLU A 197 17.24 46.74 12.15
C GLU A 197 16.11 45.90 12.80
N VAL A 198 14.89 45.98 12.24
CA VAL A 198 13.73 45.27 12.78
C VAL A 198 13.89 43.75 12.61
N VAL A 199 14.40 43.29 11.46
CA VAL A 199 14.66 41.87 11.22
C VAL A 199 15.69 41.33 12.21
N GLU A 200 16.79 42.06 12.43
CA GLU A 200 17.85 41.61 13.34
C GLU A 200 17.37 41.56 14.80
N LYS A 201 16.54 42.52 15.21
CA LYS A 201 15.89 42.48 16.50
C LYS A 201 14.92 41.30 16.62
N THR A 202 14.09 41.07 15.58
CA THR A 202 13.13 39.99 15.58
C THR A 202 13.80 38.61 15.59
N LYS A 203 14.94 38.45 14.93
CA LYS A 203 15.75 37.21 14.99
C LYS A 203 16.17 36.90 16.43
N LYS A 204 16.66 37.91 17.18
CA LYS A 204 17.04 37.72 18.60
C LYS A 204 15.86 37.35 19.47
N ASP A 205 14.74 38.03 19.30
CA ASP A 205 13.51 37.77 20.08
C ASP A 205 12.99 36.34 19.83
N VAL A 206 12.96 35.91 18.56
CA VAL A 206 12.50 34.55 18.19
C VAL A 206 13.49 33.48 18.69
N GLU A 207 14.80 33.74 18.64
CA GLU A 207 15.80 32.81 19.18
C GLU A 207 15.66 32.66 20.69
N GLN A 208 15.40 33.73 21.41
CA GLN A 208 15.09 33.68 22.84
C GLN A 208 13.81 32.90 23.12
N GLU A 209 12.75 33.15 22.36
CA GLU A 209 11.48 32.39 22.45
C GLU A 209 11.68 30.91 22.23
N ILE A 210 12.50 30.50 21.23
CA ILE A 210 12.87 29.10 20.98
C ILE A 210 13.49 28.45 22.22
N ASN A 211 14.44 29.13 22.88
CA ASN A 211 15.10 28.60 24.06
C ASN A 211 14.12 28.46 25.23
N GLU A 212 13.32 29.48 25.50
CA GLU A 212 12.31 29.48 26.56
C GLU A 212 11.28 28.35 26.39
N TYR A 213 10.77 28.13 25.14
CA TYR A 213 9.87 27.03 24.83
C TYR A 213 10.53 25.67 24.95
N GLY A 214 11.80 25.56 24.52
CA GLY A 214 12.59 24.37 24.67
C GLY A 214 12.75 23.95 26.12
N GLU A 215 13.19 24.88 26.97
CA GLU A 215 13.36 24.66 28.42
C GLU A 215 12.03 24.28 29.09
N LYS A 216 10.97 25.04 28.81
CA LYS A 216 9.64 24.76 29.36
C LYS A 216 9.17 23.37 29.01
N THR A 217 9.28 22.98 27.75
CA THR A 217 8.84 21.65 27.26
C THR A 217 9.63 20.53 27.92
N VAL A 218 10.94 20.69 28.08
CA VAL A 218 11.81 19.70 28.75
C VAL A 218 11.42 19.53 30.23
N ILE A 219 11.10 20.62 30.90
CA ILE A 219 10.61 20.60 32.29
C ILE A 219 9.25 19.91 32.37
N ASP A 220 8.31 20.28 31.52
CA ASP A 220 6.96 19.73 31.49
C ASP A 220 6.97 18.19 31.22
N LEU A 221 7.93 17.72 30.45
CA LEU A 221 8.13 16.30 30.17
C LEU A 221 8.97 15.56 31.23
N GLY A 222 9.51 16.25 32.21
CA GLY A 222 10.33 15.66 33.28
C GLY A 222 11.67 15.12 32.81
N VAL A 223 12.18 15.56 31.68
CA VAL A 223 13.45 15.09 31.11
C VAL A 223 14.59 15.96 31.60
N ASN A 224 15.58 15.36 32.28
CA ASN A 224 16.72 16.06 32.84
C ASN A 224 18.02 15.74 32.07
N GLY A 225 18.95 16.70 32.06
CA GLY A 225 20.31 16.49 31.55
C GLY A 225 20.44 16.52 30.02
N LEU A 226 19.49 17.13 29.30
CA LEU A 226 19.61 17.34 27.86
C LEU A 226 20.69 18.41 27.56
N HIS A 227 21.43 18.15 26.47
CA HIS A 227 22.38 19.14 25.95
C HIS A 227 21.63 20.40 25.47
N PRO A 228 22.17 21.62 25.66
CA PRO A 228 21.49 22.85 25.24
C PRO A 228 21.04 22.89 23.79
N GLU A 229 21.83 22.33 22.88
CA GLU A 229 21.46 22.22 21.46
C GLU A 229 20.18 21.37 21.24
N LEU A 230 19.97 20.30 22.04
CA LEU A 230 18.75 19.50 21.97
C LEU A 230 17.54 20.28 22.51
N ILE A 231 17.72 21.05 23.58
CA ILE A 231 16.68 21.94 24.14
C ILE A 231 16.25 22.94 23.06
N ARG A 232 17.21 23.57 22.39
CA ARG A 232 16.96 24.47 21.27
C ARG A 232 16.23 23.80 20.12
N MET A 233 16.60 22.57 19.74
CA MET A 233 15.90 21.81 18.70
C MET A 233 14.43 21.51 19.10
N VAL A 234 14.18 21.17 20.35
CA VAL A 234 12.82 20.99 20.89
C VAL A 234 12.03 22.30 20.76
N GLY A 235 12.60 23.44 21.15
CA GLY A 235 11.94 24.74 21.02
C GLY A 235 11.60 25.11 19.57
N ARG A 236 12.45 24.77 18.61
CA ARG A 236 12.17 24.98 17.16
C ARG A 236 10.96 24.20 16.67
N MET A 237 10.60 23.07 17.32
CA MET A 237 9.43 22.29 16.95
C MET A 237 8.10 23.03 17.14
N ARG A 238 8.07 24.09 17.97
CA ARG A 238 6.91 24.96 18.10
C ARG A 238 6.47 25.60 16.77
N PHE A 239 7.43 25.93 15.93
CA PHE A 239 7.18 26.57 14.63
C PHE A 239 6.91 25.58 13.51
N ARG A 240 6.99 24.29 13.81
CA ARG A 240 6.76 23.22 12.85
C ARG A 240 5.36 22.62 13.03
N SER A 241 4.61 22.58 11.96
CA SER A 241 3.34 21.84 11.91
C SER A 241 3.52 20.51 11.18
N SER A 242 2.75 19.50 11.59
CA SER A 242 2.64 18.24 10.90
C SER A 242 1.17 17.84 10.89
N TYR A 243 0.64 17.47 9.71
CA TYR A 243 -0.79 17.18 9.53
C TYR A 243 -1.72 18.29 10.03
N GLY A 244 -1.35 19.56 9.82
CA GLY A 244 -2.12 20.72 10.29
C GLY A 244 -2.10 20.96 11.79
N GLN A 245 -1.29 20.22 12.54
CA GLN A 245 -1.16 20.35 13.99
C GLN A 245 0.25 20.78 14.39
N ASN A 246 0.34 21.62 15.43
CA ASN A 246 1.63 21.97 16.02
C ASN A 246 2.22 20.74 16.73
N LEU A 247 3.53 20.49 16.55
CA LEU A 247 4.21 19.33 17.13
C LEU A 247 4.36 19.37 18.67
N LEU A 248 4.20 20.55 19.29
CA LEU A 248 4.32 20.73 20.76
C LEU A 248 2.97 20.92 21.47
N LYS A 249 1.85 20.66 20.80
CA LYS A 249 0.50 20.73 21.41
C LYS A 249 -0.03 19.35 21.76
#